data_1ea157c8c6333d8e0067c934d3fdb152
#
_entry.id   1ea157c8c6333d8e0067c934d3fdb152
#
_cell.length_a   1.000
_cell.length_b   1.000
_cell.length_c   1.000
_cell.angle_alpha   90.00
_cell.angle_beta   90.00
_cell.angle_gamma   90.00
#
_symmetry.space_group_name_H-M   'P 1'
#
loop_
_entity.id
_entity.type
_entity.pdbx_description
1 polymer ?
#
loop_
_entity_poly.entity_id
_entity_poly.type
_entity_poly.pdbx_seq_one_letter_code
_entity_poly.pdbx_strand_id
1 'polypeptide(L)' 'MKKIQILGTGCPKCKKLYENVAEAIKDNNDYEVEKITDIMKIMKFDVIVTPAIAIDGEVKSSGEILSVDKIKELL' A
#
# COMPACT_ATOMS: atom_id res chain seq x y z
N MET A 1 13.27 -8.16 6.05
CA MET A 1 12.73 -6.96 5.39
C MET A 1 11.29 -7.21 4.97
N LYS A 2 10.41 -6.30 5.31
CA LYS A 2 8.99 -6.42 4.94
C LYS A 2 8.70 -5.62 3.69
N LYS A 3 7.85 -6.14 2.83
CA LYS A 3 7.46 -5.46 1.61
C LYS A 3 6.05 -4.92 1.74
N ILE A 4 5.91 -3.62 1.54
CA ILE A 4 4.60 -2.95 1.53
C ILE A 4 4.19 -2.78 0.07
N GLN A 5 3.03 -3.27 -0.28
CA GLN A 5 2.54 -3.25 -1.66
C GLN A 5 1.34 -2.32 -1.76
N ILE A 6 1.42 -1.36 -2.66
CA ILE A 6 0.33 -0.40 -2.90
C ILE A 6 -0.38 -0.85 -4.17
N LEU A 7 -1.62 -1.28 -4.02
CA LEU A 7 -2.40 -1.83 -5.11
C LEU A 7 -3.33 -0.76 -5.69
N GLY A 8 -3.15 -0.45 -6.95
CA GLY A 8 -3.99 0.52 -7.62
C GLY A 8 -3.49 0.85 -9.01
N THR A 9 -4.39 1.35 -9.85
CA THR A 9 -4.09 1.60 -11.26
C THR A 9 -3.58 3.02 -11.54
N GLY A 10 -3.07 3.70 -10.53
CA GLY A 10 -2.45 5.02 -10.71
C GLY A 10 -3.39 6.19 -10.53
N CYS A 11 -4.53 5.99 -9.85
CA CYS A 11 -5.45 7.09 -9.55
C CYS A 11 -4.84 8.07 -8.55
N PRO A 12 -5.37 9.30 -8.42
CA PRO A 12 -4.84 10.28 -7.45
C PRO A 12 -4.84 9.75 -6.01
N LYS A 13 -5.84 8.96 -5.64
CA LYS A 13 -5.90 8.36 -4.30
C LYS A 13 -4.77 7.35 -4.08
N CYS A 14 -4.44 6.59 -5.10
CA CYS A 14 -3.34 5.62 -5.01
C CYS A 14 -2.01 6.33 -4.81
N LYS A 15 -1.82 7.44 -5.50
CA LYS A 15 -0.62 8.24 -5.36
C LYS A 15 -0.50 8.81 -3.95
N LYS A 16 -1.60 9.31 -3.41
CA LYS A 16 -1.61 9.87 -2.05
C LYS A 16 -1.28 8.80 -1.02
N LEU A 17 -1.85 7.62 -1.17
CA LEU A 17 -1.54 6.51 -0.27
C LEU A 17 -0.06 6.15 -0.33
N TYR A 18 0.49 6.10 -1.54
CA TYR A 18 1.91 5.81 -1.72
C TYR A 18 2.78 6.84 -0.99
N GLU A 19 2.44 8.13 -1.12
CA GLU A 19 3.17 9.19 -0.45
C GLU A 19 3.12 9.03 1.06
N ASN A 20 1.95 8.67 1.60
CA ASN A 20 1.80 8.47 3.04
C ASN A 20 2.62 7.27 3.53
N VAL A 21 2.64 6.20 2.75
CA VAL A 21 3.44 5.02 3.09
C VAL A 21 4.93 5.37 3.07
N ALA A 22 5.38 6.07 2.03
CA ALA A 22 6.78 6.48 1.94
C ALA A 22 7.20 7.32 3.14
N GLU A 23 6.33 8.24 3.57
CA GLU A 23 6.58 9.05 4.75
C GLU A 23 6.64 8.21 6.02
N ALA A 24 5.76 7.23 6.14
CA ALA A 24 5.69 6.38 7.33
C ALA A 24 6.94 5.55 7.53
N ILE A 25 7.63 5.17 6.46
CA ILE A 25 8.78 4.27 6.52
C ILE A 25 10.12 4.96 6.22
N LYS A 26 10.11 6.29 6.03
CA LYS A 26 11.32 6.99 5.60
C LYS A 26 12.52 6.83 6.56
N ASP A 27 12.25 6.62 7.83
CA ASP A 27 13.29 6.43 8.85
C ASP A 27 13.49 4.96 9.22
N ASN A 28 12.87 4.05 8.47
CA ASN A 28 12.93 2.63 8.79
C ASN A 28 13.37 1.82 7.57
N ASN A 29 14.60 1.34 7.59
CA ASN A 29 15.18 0.59 6.46
C ASN A 29 14.72 -0.85 6.38
N ASP A 30 13.88 -1.30 7.30
CA ASP A 30 13.36 -2.67 7.29
C ASP A 30 12.16 -2.86 6.37
N TYR A 31 11.71 -1.79 5.71
CA TYR A 31 10.56 -1.82 4.83
C TYR A 31 10.91 -1.38 3.43
N GLU A 32 10.21 -1.98 2.47
CA GLU A 32 10.34 -1.65 1.06
C GLU A 32 8.95 -1.43 0.50
N VAL A 33 8.79 -0.43 -0.37
CA VAL A 33 7.50 -0.11 -0.98
C VAL A 33 7.51 -0.51 -2.44
N GLU A 34 6.45 -1.19 -2.87
CA GLU A 34 6.26 -1.56 -4.27
C GLU A 34 4.88 -1.10 -4.71
N LYS A 35 4.82 -0.47 -5.88
CA LYS A 35 3.54 -0.13 -6.51
C LYS A 35 3.11 -1.26 -7.42
N ILE A 36 1.89 -1.73 -7.25
CA ILE A 36 1.33 -2.75 -8.13
C ILE A 36 0.19 -2.09 -8.91
N THR A 37 0.45 -1.82 -10.18
CA THR A 37 -0.51 -1.15 -11.06
C THR A 37 -1.17 -2.08 -12.06
N ASP A 38 -0.65 -3.31 -12.19
CA ASP A 38 -1.19 -4.32 -13.08
C ASP A 38 -2.46 -4.90 -12.48
N ILE A 39 -3.60 -4.70 -13.16
CA ILE A 39 -4.88 -5.14 -12.64
C ILE A 39 -4.94 -6.64 -12.40
N MET A 40 -4.23 -7.43 -13.19
CA MET A 40 -4.19 -8.87 -13.00
C MET A 40 -3.52 -9.24 -11.67
N LYS A 41 -2.46 -8.53 -11.31
CA LYS A 41 -1.79 -8.74 -10.04
C LYS A 41 -2.64 -8.27 -8.88
N ILE A 42 -3.33 -7.14 -9.06
CA ILE A 42 -4.23 -6.62 -8.03
C ILE A 42 -5.34 -7.62 -7.73
N MET A 43 -5.89 -8.25 -8.76
CA MET A 43 -6.94 -9.25 -8.59
C MET A 43 -6.46 -10.48 -7.83
N LYS A 44 -5.19 -10.81 -7.91
CA LYS A 44 -4.63 -11.94 -7.17
C LYS A 44 -4.63 -11.71 -5.67
N PHE A 45 -4.73 -10.47 -5.23
CA PHE A 45 -4.84 -10.12 -3.82
C PHE A 45 -6.28 -10.14 -3.31
N ASP A 46 -7.24 -10.50 -4.17
CA ASP A 46 -8.67 -10.48 -3.85
C ASP A 46 -9.18 -9.09 -3.47
N VAL A 47 -8.55 -8.06 -4.01
CA VAL A 47 -8.94 -6.67 -3.76
C VAL A 47 -9.98 -6.25 -4.78
N ILE A 48 -11.10 -5.76 -4.30
CA ILE A 48 -12.20 -5.28 -5.14
C ILE A 48 -12.15 -3.76 -5.30
N VAL A 49 -11.72 -3.07 -4.23
CA VAL A 49 -11.69 -1.61 -4.19
C VAL A 49 -10.27 -1.12 -4.03
N THR A 50 -9.86 -0.16 -4.87
CA THR A 50 -8.53 0.45 -4.78
C THR A 50 -8.68 1.91 -4.34
N PRO A 51 -7.65 2.50 -3.71
CA PRO A 51 -6.33 1.92 -3.45
C PRO A 51 -6.36 0.93 -2.30
N ALA A 52 -5.44 -0.01 -2.30
CA ALA A 52 -5.31 -0.97 -1.22
C ALA A 52 -3.85 -1.08 -0.80
N ILE A 53 -3.64 -1.50 0.43
CA ILE A 53 -2.29 -1.71 0.97
C ILE A 53 -2.17 -3.15 1.45
N ALA A 54 -1.07 -3.78 1.07
CA ALA A 54 -0.74 -5.13 1.51
C ALA A 54 0.66 -5.12 2.10
N ILE A 55 0.87 -5.96 3.11
CA ILE A 55 2.18 -6.12 3.74
C ILE A 55 2.53 -7.59 3.68
N ASP A 56 3.65 -7.91 3.01
CA ASP A 56 4.10 -9.28 2.79
C ASP A 56 3.03 -10.17 2.16
N GLY A 57 2.26 -9.59 1.23
CA GLY A 57 1.23 -10.33 0.50
C GLY A 57 -0.12 -10.39 1.18
N GLU A 58 -0.24 -9.83 2.39
CA GLU A 58 -1.50 -9.81 3.12
C GLU A 58 -2.14 -8.44 3.04
N VAL A 59 -3.36 -8.35 2.50
CA VAL A 59 -4.08 -7.09 2.39
C VAL A 59 -4.52 -6.61 3.77
N LYS A 60 -4.09 -5.40 4.12
CA LYS A 60 -4.41 -4.80 5.41
C LYS A 60 -5.55 -3.80 5.33
N SER A 61 -5.72 -3.17 4.17
CA SER A 61 -6.77 -2.17 3.96
C SER A 61 -7.08 -2.06 2.49
N SER A 62 -8.33 -1.74 2.17
CA SER A 62 -8.72 -1.49 0.79
C SER A 62 -9.77 -0.37 0.74
N GLY A 63 -9.68 0.43 -0.33
CA GLY A 63 -10.63 1.52 -0.54
C GLY A 63 -10.43 2.76 0.32
N GLU A 64 -9.33 2.83 1.07
CA GLU A 64 -9.05 3.95 1.96
C GLU A 64 -7.67 4.53 1.74
N ILE A 65 -7.55 5.84 1.94
CA ILE A 65 -6.25 6.50 2.01
C ILE A 65 -5.89 6.58 3.49
N LEU A 66 -5.03 5.68 3.94
CA LEU A 66 -4.61 5.67 5.33
C LEU A 66 -3.68 6.85 5.61
N SER A 67 -3.82 7.45 6.79
CA SER A 67 -2.90 8.48 7.23
C SER A 67 -1.56 7.85 7.59
N VAL A 68 -0.52 8.69 7.70
CA VAL A 68 0.81 8.22 8.10
C VAL A 68 0.75 7.48 9.43
N ASP A 69 -0.01 8.00 10.39
CA ASP A 69 -0.13 7.38 11.72
C ASP A 69 -0.79 6.00 11.65
N LYS A 70 -1.83 5.87 10.83
CA LYS A 70 -2.51 4.59 10.66
C LYS A 70 -1.60 3.56 10.00
N ILE A 71 -0.80 3.98 9.04
CA ILE A 71 0.14 3.10 8.38
C ILE A 71 1.18 2.61 9.37
N LYS A 72 1.69 3.49 10.22
CA LYS A 72 2.66 3.12 11.25
C LYS A 72 2.09 2.10 12.22
N GLU A 73 0.79 2.16 12.51
CA GLU A 73 0.13 1.18 13.37
C GLU A 73 0.11 -0.22 12.74
N LEU A 74 0.11 -0.30 11.41
CA LEU A 74 0.11 -1.57 10.70
C LEU A 74 1.51 -2.20 10.62
N LEU A 75 2.53 -1.42 10.83
CA LEU A 75 3.92 -1.88 10.77
C LEU A 75 4.41 -2.43 12.13
#